data_1d2048c12e930959214bbff39414dc04
#
_entry.id   1d2048c12e930959214bbff39414dc04
#
_cell.length_a   1.000
_cell.length_b   1.000
_cell.length_c   1.000
_cell.angle_alpha   90.00
_cell.angle_beta   90.00
_cell.angle_gamma   90.00
#
_symmetry.space_group_name_H-M   'P 1'
#
loop_
_entity.id
_entity.type
_entity.pdbx_description
1 polymer ?
#
loop_
_entity_poly.entity_id
_entity_poly.type
_entity_poly.pdbx_seq_one_letter_code
_entity_poly.pdbx_strand_id
1 'polypeptide(L)'
;MNNIFLNTLNGGLENRPPVWFMRQAGRILPSYRKLKESHKFYDMMKSAEMTSKVTLLPIEDLDVDAAILFSDILVIPDALGMDLIFTENGPKFANAIEDGVKPRLNFKPEKLEYIYKNIKQTINDKKNTPLIGFCGGPLTTFLFMFRGNEHQKSFKNAVKYFYKNRKESIKIIEQITEASIEYVENQVKNGIQCFQLFETYCGSIPYDLYTELILPFSQKILNSAKKLNCPTIFFPKDYSLGLKNINNSICDFVSVDWHISLPEARKLVDNGVGLQGNMDPRIFYYEFDTIKKYLNSLNEFGSKNSNWIFNLGHGFLPDIDHLKVKKTVQWIKKNNWNR
;
A
#
# COMPACT_ATOMS: atom_id res chain seq x y z
N MET A 1 22.25 -10.48 -6.69
CA MET A 1 21.61 -10.25 -8.00
C MET A 1 20.99 -8.87 -8.00
N ASN A 2 21.33 -8.05 -8.98
CA ASN A 2 20.86 -6.67 -9.06
C ASN A 2 19.39 -6.66 -9.52
N ASN A 3 18.46 -6.41 -8.60
CA ASN A 3 17.07 -6.18 -8.96
C ASN A 3 16.81 -4.67 -9.02
N ILE A 4 16.34 -4.21 -10.17
CA ILE A 4 16.09 -2.78 -10.45
C ILE A 4 15.28 -2.07 -9.35
N PHE A 5 14.27 -2.75 -8.76
CA PHE A 5 13.43 -2.17 -7.72
C PHE A 5 14.25 -1.92 -6.43
N LEU A 6 14.98 -2.93 -5.96
CA LEU A 6 15.80 -2.79 -4.76
C LEU A 6 16.98 -1.83 -4.98
N ASN A 7 17.57 -1.85 -6.18
CA ASN A 7 18.65 -0.93 -6.51
C ASN A 7 18.16 0.53 -6.49
N THR A 8 17.00 0.81 -7.09
CA THR A 8 16.38 2.16 -7.03
C THR A 8 16.08 2.58 -5.59
N LEU A 9 15.53 1.68 -4.75
CA LEU A 9 15.26 1.96 -3.33
C LEU A 9 16.53 2.31 -2.53
N ASN A 10 17.66 1.76 -2.92
CA ASN A 10 18.97 1.99 -2.29
C ASN A 10 19.77 3.13 -2.96
N GLY A 11 19.14 3.96 -3.79
CA GLY A 11 19.78 5.11 -4.44
C GLY A 11 20.66 4.76 -5.65
N GLY A 12 20.60 3.53 -6.15
CA GLY A 12 21.31 3.13 -7.36
C GLY A 12 20.72 3.74 -8.63
N LEU A 13 21.56 3.98 -9.62
CA LEU A 13 21.15 4.47 -10.93
C LEU A 13 20.71 3.29 -11.81
N GLU A 14 19.52 3.40 -12.37
CA GLU A 14 18.95 2.43 -13.29
C GLU A 14 18.53 3.10 -14.60
N ASN A 15 18.59 2.35 -15.69
CA ASN A 15 18.28 2.87 -17.02
C ASN A 15 16.78 3.15 -17.26
N ARG A 16 15.90 2.69 -16.36
CA ARG A 16 14.47 2.90 -16.37
C ARG A 16 13.90 2.92 -14.95
N PRO A 17 12.70 3.46 -14.72
CA PRO A 17 12.01 3.26 -13.45
C PRO A 17 11.61 1.79 -13.27
N PRO A 18 11.72 1.22 -12.07
CA PRO A 18 11.04 -0.03 -11.76
C PRO A 18 9.54 0.18 -11.78
N VAL A 19 8.78 -0.88 -12.09
CA VAL A 19 7.32 -0.83 -12.20
C VAL A 19 6.66 -1.96 -11.40
N TRP A 20 5.73 -1.59 -10.56
CA TRP A 20 4.77 -2.47 -9.90
C TRP A 20 3.48 -1.69 -9.64
N PHE A 21 2.38 -2.34 -9.27
CA PHE A 21 1.11 -1.67 -9.11
C PHE A 21 0.38 -2.06 -7.84
N MET A 22 -0.19 -1.07 -7.17
CA MET A 22 -1.11 -1.31 -6.06
C MET A 22 -2.31 -2.13 -6.55
N ARG A 23 -2.67 -3.21 -5.80
CA ARG A 23 -3.72 -4.18 -6.16
C ARG A 23 -3.43 -4.98 -7.44
N GLN A 24 -2.17 -5.15 -7.82
CA GLN A 24 -1.79 -5.97 -8.98
C GLN A 24 -2.21 -7.44 -8.84
N ALA A 25 -2.08 -8.04 -7.64
CA ALA A 25 -2.56 -9.38 -7.33
C ALA A 25 -4.07 -9.32 -7.00
N GLY A 26 -4.91 -9.22 -8.01
CA GLY A 26 -6.33 -8.97 -7.83
C GLY A 26 -7.20 -9.25 -9.04
N ARG A 27 -8.44 -8.77 -8.98
CA ARG A 27 -9.51 -9.06 -9.96
C ARG A 27 -9.22 -8.67 -11.40
N ILE A 28 -8.21 -7.84 -11.66
CA ILE A 28 -7.77 -7.53 -13.03
C ILE A 28 -7.18 -8.76 -13.72
N LEU A 29 -6.55 -9.69 -12.98
CA LEU A 29 -5.89 -10.87 -13.54
C LEU A 29 -6.89 -12.01 -13.79
N PRO A 30 -6.94 -12.57 -15.01
CA PRO A 30 -7.75 -13.76 -15.30
C PRO A 30 -7.37 -14.96 -14.41
N SER A 31 -6.07 -15.17 -14.18
CA SER A 31 -5.53 -16.22 -13.30
C SER A 31 -6.06 -16.11 -11.86
N TYR A 32 -6.12 -14.89 -11.30
CA TYR A 32 -6.73 -14.65 -9.98
C TYR A 32 -8.25 -14.90 -9.99
N ARG A 33 -8.97 -14.43 -11.03
CA ARG A 33 -10.41 -14.66 -11.12
C ARG A 33 -10.75 -16.15 -11.13
N LYS A 34 -9.98 -16.96 -11.87
CA LYS A 34 -10.12 -18.44 -11.89
C LYS A 34 -9.93 -19.05 -10.51
N LEU A 35 -8.93 -18.59 -9.73
CA LEU A 35 -8.75 -19.08 -8.35
C LEU A 35 -9.92 -18.69 -7.46
N LYS A 36 -10.51 -17.52 -7.66
CA LYS A 36 -11.62 -17.02 -6.87
C LYS A 36 -12.94 -17.76 -7.13
N GLU A 37 -13.10 -18.49 -8.24
CA GLU A 37 -14.26 -19.33 -8.52
C GLU A 37 -14.40 -20.48 -7.51
N SER A 38 -13.27 -21.00 -7.03
CA SER A 38 -13.23 -22.16 -6.10
C SER A 38 -12.73 -21.82 -4.69
N HIS A 39 -12.22 -20.62 -4.46
CA HIS A 39 -11.64 -20.23 -3.18
C HIS A 39 -12.13 -18.86 -2.72
N LYS A 40 -12.54 -18.74 -1.45
CA LYS A 40 -12.83 -17.43 -0.85
C LYS A 40 -11.55 -16.66 -0.57
N PHE A 41 -11.64 -15.33 -0.56
CA PHE A 41 -10.50 -14.44 -0.29
C PHE A 41 -9.79 -14.79 1.03
N TYR A 42 -10.58 -15.00 2.08
CA TYR A 42 -10.06 -15.31 3.41
C TYR A 42 -9.31 -16.65 3.46
N ASP A 43 -9.86 -17.67 2.80
CA ASP A 43 -9.24 -19.00 2.75
C ASP A 43 -7.90 -18.95 2.01
N MET A 44 -7.84 -18.24 0.88
CA MET A 44 -6.59 -18.00 0.15
C MET A 44 -5.56 -17.26 1.01
N MET A 45 -5.99 -16.24 1.76
CA MET A 45 -5.12 -15.45 2.63
C MET A 45 -4.59 -16.26 3.83
N LYS A 46 -5.34 -17.25 4.32
CA LYS A 46 -4.93 -18.11 5.44
C LYS A 46 -4.05 -19.29 5.00
N SER A 47 -3.98 -19.63 3.73
CA SER A 47 -3.11 -20.66 3.18
C SER A 47 -1.79 -20.08 2.68
N ALA A 48 -0.67 -20.54 3.21
CA ALA A 48 0.65 -20.06 2.80
C ALA A 48 0.93 -20.33 1.31
N GLU A 49 0.56 -21.51 0.82
CA GLU A 49 0.71 -21.90 -0.59
C GLU A 49 -0.14 -21.00 -1.50
N MET A 50 -1.43 -20.79 -1.17
CA MET A 50 -2.31 -19.96 -1.98
C MET A 50 -1.91 -18.50 -1.95
N THR A 51 -1.51 -17.96 -0.78
CA THR A 51 -1.00 -16.61 -0.66
C THR A 51 0.24 -16.41 -1.52
N SER A 52 1.20 -17.33 -1.45
CA SER A 52 2.41 -17.28 -2.28
C SER A 52 2.06 -17.29 -3.76
N LYS A 53 1.22 -18.23 -4.19
CA LYS A 53 0.75 -18.33 -5.58
C LYS A 53 0.12 -17.01 -6.05
N VAL A 54 -0.84 -16.48 -5.31
CA VAL A 54 -1.54 -15.24 -5.68
C VAL A 54 -0.59 -14.04 -5.70
N THR A 55 0.32 -13.95 -4.73
CA THR A 55 1.34 -12.89 -4.66
C THR A 55 2.22 -12.85 -5.92
N LEU A 56 2.52 -14.00 -6.51
CA LEU A 56 3.43 -14.12 -7.64
C LEU A 56 2.74 -14.04 -9.02
N LEU A 57 1.41 -14.20 -9.11
CA LEU A 57 0.67 -14.09 -10.38
C LEU A 57 1.03 -12.84 -11.20
N PRO A 58 1.16 -11.61 -10.62
CA PRO A 58 1.49 -10.42 -11.41
C PRO A 58 2.88 -10.47 -12.05
N ILE A 59 3.81 -11.23 -11.48
CA ILE A 59 5.14 -11.40 -12.06
C ILE A 59 5.05 -12.18 -13.37
N GLU A 60 4.24 -13.23 -13.38
CA GLU A 60 4.02 -14.07 -14.56
C GLU A 60 3.10 -13.40 -15.59
N ASP A 61 1.99 -12.84 -15.13
CA ASP A 61 0.94 -12.30 -15.98
C ASP A 61 1.29 -10.94 -16.58
N LEU A 62 1.94 -10.07 -15.79
CA LEU A 62 2.20 -8.67 -16.15
C LEU A 62 3.68 -8.33 -16.35
N ASP A 63 4.60 -9.18 -15.86
CA ASP A 63 6.05 -8.94 -15.91
C ASP A 63 6.48 -7.69 -15.12
N VAL A 64 5.91 -7.47 -13.93
CA VAL A 64 6.28 -6.36 -13.03
C VAL A 64 7.57 -6.66 -12.27
N ASP A 65 8.21 -5.62 -11.68
CA ASP A 65 9.55 -5.72 -11.08
C ASP A 65 9.54 -6.08 -9.59
N ALA A 66 8.39 -6.03 -8.92
CA ALA A 66 8.24 -6.40 -7.52
C ALA A 66 6.88 -7.05 -7.25
N ALA A 67 6.85 -7.99 -6.31
CA ALA A 67 5.62 -8.56 -5.76
C ALA A 67 5.22 -7.83 -4.49
N ILE A 68 3.91 -7.69 -4.24
CA ILE A 68 3.38 -7.25 -2.96
C ILE A 68 2.59 -8.40 -2.34
N LEU A 69 2.81 -8.66 -1.06
CA LEU A 69 2.18 -9.75 -0.33
C LEU A 69 0.65 -9.73 -0.49
N PHE A 70 0.05 -10.87 -0.84
CA PHE A 70 -1.40 -11.00 -0.84
C PHE A 70 -1.90 -11.08 0.61
N SER A 71 -2.44 -9.97 1.11
CA SER A 71 -2.93 -9.79 2.48
C SER A 71 -3.99 -8.68 2.53
N ASP A 72 -4.42 -8.27 3.72
CA ASP A 72 -5.36 -7.17 3.93
C ASP A 72 -4.82 -6.18 4.98
N ILE A 73 -5.15 -4.89 4.85
CA ILE A 73 -4.79 -3.86 5.84
C ILE A 73 -5.56 -4.02 7.17
N LEU A 74 -6.66 -4.79 7.16
CA LEU A 74 -7.56 -4.98 8.32
C LEU A 74 -7.13 -6.12 9.26
N VAL A 75 -5.97 -6.73 9.01
CA VAL A 75 -5.41 -7.77 9.90
C VAL A 75 -5.04 -7.20 11.28
N ILE A 76 -4.68 -5.91 11.35
CA ILE A 76 -4.37 -5.24 12.62
C ILE A 76 -5.62 -5.07 13.48
N PRO A 77 -6.74 -4.48 13.02
CA PRO A 77 -7.98 -4.47 13.80
C PRO A 77 -8.45 -5.88 14.21
N ASP A 78 -8.31 -6.89 13.35
CA ASP A 78 -8.62 -8.28 13.71
C ASP A 78 -7.74 -8.78 14.88
N ALA A 79 -6.44 -8.50 14.82
CA ALA A 79 -5.51 -8.83 15.89
C ALA A 79 -5.78 -8.02 17.18
N LEU A 80 -6.35 -6.82 17.07
CA LEU A 80 -6.81 -6.02 18.21
C LEU A 80 -8.14 -6.52 18.81
N GLY A 81 -8.71 -7.61 18.30
CA GLY A 81 -9.88 -8.27 18.87
C GLY A 81 -11.22 -7.82 18.28
N MET A 82 -11.22 -7.22 17.08
CA MET A 82 -12.45 -6.72 16.45
C MET A 82 -13.22 -7.77 15.64
N ASP A 83 -12.68 -8.98 15.47
CA ASP A 83 -13.30 -10.09 14.74
C ASP A 83 -13.73 -9.72 13.32
N LEU A 84 -12.76 -9.75 12.41
CA LEU A 84 -12.95 -9.41 10.99
C LEU A 84 -13.80 -10.46 10.26
N ILE A 85 -14.86 -10.01 9.60
CA ILE A 85 -15.78 -10.83 8.81
C ILE A 85 -15.75 -10.33 7.36
N PHE A 86 -15.49 -11.24 6.40
CA PHE A 86 -15.61 -10.95 4.98
C PHE A 86 -17.00 -11.31 4.47
N THR A 87 -17.72 -10.32 3.95
CA THR A 87 -19.07 -10.46 3.38
C THR A 87 -19.04 -10.17 1.87
N GLU A 88 -20.13 -10.46 1.16
CA GLU A 88 -20.29 -10.10 -0.26
C GLU A 88 -20.15 -8.60 -0.50
N ASN A 89 -20.54 -7.79 0.48
CA ASN A 89 -20.45 -6.34 0.43
C ASN A 89 -19.10 -5.77 0.95
N GLY A 90 -18.14 -6.63 1.23
CA GLY A 90 -16.81 -6.27 1.72
C GLY A 90 -16.57 -6.61 3.19
N PRO A 91 -15.41 -6.23 3.73
CA PRO A 91 -15.04 -6.52 5.12
C PRO A 91 -15.85 -5.67 6.10
N LYS A 92 -16.23 -6.27 7.24
CA LYS A 92 -16.82 -5.62 8.40
C LYS A 92 -16.26 -6.22 9.68
N PHE A 93 -16.47 -5.54 10.81
CA PHE A 93 -16.10 -6.04 12.12
C PHE A 93 -17.35 -6.40 12.93
N ALA A 94 -17.31 -7.58 13.60
CA ALA A 94 -18.37 -7.97 14.52
C ALA A 94 -18.44 -7.02 15.73
N ASN A 95 -17.25 -6.60 16.21
CA ASN A 95 -17.08 -5.68 17.35
C ASN A 95 -16.64 -4.29 16.85
N ALA A 96 -17.34 -3.71 15.85
CA ALA A 96 -17.06 -2.37 15.36
C ALA A 96 -17.19 -1.33 16.48
N ILE A 97 -16.40 -0.25 16.40
CA ILE A 97 -16.49 0.85 17.35
C ILE A 97 -17.80 1.62 17.09
N GLU A 98 -18.56 1.87 18.16
CA GLU A 98 -19.80 2.63 18.13
C GLU A 98 -19.69 3.90 18.99
N ASP A 99 -20.43 4.96 18.61
CA ASP A 99 -20.49 6.21 19.39
C ASP A 99 -21.14 5.94 20.76
N GLY A 100 -20.45 6.35 21.83
CA GLY A 100 -20.91 6.14 23.21
C GLY A 100 -20.47 4.81 23.85
N VAL A 101 -19.83 3.90 23.08
CA VAL A 101 -19.29 2.65 23.61
C VAL A 101 -17.76 2.73 23.64
N LYS A 102 -17.17 2.51 24.80
CA LYS A 102 -15.70 2.47 24.91
C LYS A 102 -15.19 1.16 24.31
N PRO A 103 -14.33 1.21 23.24
CA PRO A 103 -13.79 0.01 22.62
C PRO A 103 -12.86 -0.73 23.61
N ARG A 104 -12.97 -2.05 23.64
CA ARG A 104 -12.08 -2.93 24.39
C ARG A 104 -11.14 -3.60 23.41
N LEU A 105 -10.02 -2.96 23.13
CA LEU A 105 -8.98 -3.51 22.26
C LEU A 105 -8.01 -4.37 23.08
N ASN A 106 -7.74 -5.57 22.58
CA ASN A 106 -6.82 -6.52 23.19
C ASN A 106 -5.97 -7.14 22.08
N PHE A 107 -4.72 -6.72 21.97
CA PHE A 107 -3.82 -7.19 20.94
C PHE A 107 -3.46 -8.66 21.13
N LYS A 108 -3.68 -9.46 20.11
CA LYS A 108 -3.44 -10.90 20.02
C LYS A 108 -2.47 -11.19 18.86
N PRO A 109 -1.15 -11.10 19.10
CA PRO A 109 -0.14 -11.26 18.05
C PRO A 109 -0.22 -12.63 17.34
N GLU A 110 -0.69 -13.68 18.02
CA GLU A 110 -0.88 -15.01 17.46
C GLU A 110 -1.85 -15.03 16.27
N LYS A 111 -2.77 -14.08 16.19
CA LYS A 111 -3.66 -13.92 15.01
C LYS A 111 -2.91 -13.52 13.74
N LEU A 112 -1.68 -13.02 13.83
CA LEU A 112 -0.85 -12.58 12.71
C LEU A 112 0.16 -13.64 12.24
N GLU A 113 0.36 -14.74 12.99
CA GLU A 113 1.39 -15.75 12.69
C GLU A 113 1.25 -16.37 11.30
N TYR A 114 0.02 -16.57 10.82
CA TYR A 114 -0.19 -17.14 9.49
C TYR A 114 0.40 -16.24 8.39
N ILE A 115 0.42 -14.91 8.60
CA ILE A 115 1.00 -13.96 7.62
C ILE A 115 2.51 -14.15 7.55
N TYR A 116 3.16 -14.38 8.67
CA TYR A 116 4.60 -14.65 8.71
C TYR A 116 4.95 -15.97 8.02
N LYS A 117 4.10 -16.99 8.16
CA LYS A 117 4.22 -18.25 7.39
C LYS A 117 4.03 -18.00 5.89
N ASN A 118 3.06 -17.17 5.52
CA ASN A 118 2.82 -16.78 4.13
C ASN A 118 4.04 -16.06 3.52
N ILE A 119 4.66 -15.14 4.27
CA ILE A 119 5.88 -14.45 3.83
C ILE A 119 6.99 -15.47 3.59
N LYS A 120 7.27 -16.37 4.54
CA LYS A 120 8.31 -17.40 4.40
C LYS A 120 8.08 -18.27 3.15
N GLN A 121 6.84 -18.73 2.94
CA GLN A 121 6.51 -19.52 1.75
C GLN A 121 6.76 -18.71 0.47
N THR A 122 6.28 -17.45 0.43
CA THR A 122 6.49 -16.57 -0.73
C THR A 122 7.99 -16.32 -1.00
N ILE A 123 8.79 -16.13 0.04
CA ILE A 123 10.25 -15.97 -0.08
C ILE A 123 10.90 -17.21 -0.72
N ASN A 124 10.44 -18.40 -0.36
CA ASN A 124 10.95 -19.66 -0.95
C ASN A 124 10.57 -19.78 -2.44
N ASP A 125 9.37 -19.33 -2.82
CA ASP A 125 8.81 -19.53 -4.16
C ASP A 125 9.20 -18.40 -5.16
N LYS A 126 9.48 -17.19 -4.68
CA LYS A 126 9.58 -15.96 -5.49
C LYS A 126 10.82 -15.84 -6.39
N LYS A 127 11.75 -16.77 -6.36
CA LYS A 127 13.04 -16.66 -7.08
C LYS A 127 13.75 -15.33 -6.69
N ASN A 128 14.00 -14.48 -7.70
CA ASN A 128 14.73 -13.21 -7.54
C ASN A 128 13.82 -11.97 -7.40
N THR A 129 12.50 -12.16 -7.36
CA THR A 129 11.54 -11.05 -7.28
C THR A 129 11.54 -10.45 -5.88
N PRO A 130 11.68 -9.13 -5.68
CA PRO A 130 11.51 -8.50 -4.38
C PRO A 130 10.10 -8.64 -3.85
N LEU A 131 9.96 -8.85 -2.54
CA LEU A 131 8.67 -8.91 -1.86
C LEU A 131 8.45 -7.65 -1.03
N ILE A 132 7.37 -6.94 -1.33
CA ILE A 132 6.88 -5.80 -0.55
C ILE A 132 5.90 -6.32 0.51
N GLY A 133 6.20 -6.03 1.78
CA GLY A 133 5.25 -6.15 2.87
C GLY A 133 4.49 -4.84 3.07
N PHE A 134 3.38 -4.86 3.78
CA PHE A 134 2.60 -3.64 3.98
C PHE A 134 1.74 -3.67 5.24
N CYS A 135 1.23 -2.48 5.60
CA CYS A 135 0.26 -2.28 6.66
C CYS A 135 -0.68 -1.13 6.29
N GLY A 136 -1.86 -1.10 6.89
CA GLY A 136 -2.72 0.09 6.89
C GLY A 136 -2.12 1.18 7.76
N GLY A 137 -2.23 2.44 7.33
CA GLY A 137 -1.83 3.58 8.14
C GLY A 137 -2.75 3.79 9.35
N PRO A 138 -2.29 4.52 10.37
CA PRO A 138 -3.02 4.65 11.65
C PRO A 138 -4.42 5.23 11.49
N LEU A 139 -4.58 6.31 10.73
CA LEU A 139 -5.90 6.92 10.49
C LEU A 139 -6.78 6.02 9.63
N THR A 140 -6.24 5.48 8.55
CA THR A 140 -6.97 4.54 7.68
C THR A 140 -7.50 3.37 8.48
N THR A 141 -6.68 2.75 9.30
CA THR A 141 -7.05 1.62 10.16
C THR A 141 -8.13 2.04 11.17
N PHE A 142 -7.93 3.15 11.86
CA PHE A 142 -8.91 3.73 12.80
C PHE A 142 -10.28 3.93 12.13
N LEU A 143 -10.32 4.53 10.94
CA LEU A 143 -11.57 4.77 10.22
C LEU A 143 -12.31 3.46 9.88
N PHE A 144 -11.58 2.43 9.48
CA PHE A 144 -12.17 1.11 9.18
C PHE A 144 -12.74 0.42 10.43
N MET A 145 -12.20 0.67 11.62
CA MET A 145 -12.68 0.07 12.88
C MET A 145 -14.14 0.45 13.22
N PHE A 146 -14.69 1.45 12.55
CA PHE A 146 -16.12 1.84 12.66
C PHE A 146 -17.04 1.14 11.64
N ARG A 147 -16.52 0.21 10.82
CA ARG A 147 -17.34 -0.56 9.87
C ARG A 147 -17.99 -1.75 10.54
N GLY A 148 -19.21 -1.55 11.02
CA GLY A 148 -20.13 -2.59 11.50
C GLY A 148 -21.06 -3.11 10.41
N ASN A 149 -22.33 -3.32 10.78
CA ASN A 149 -23.36 -3.87 9.88
C ASN A 149 -23.89 -2.85 8.85
N GLU A 150 -23.67 -1.56 9.05
CA GLU A 150 -24.08 -0.54 8.10
C GLU A 150 -23.10 -0.40 6.94
N HIS A 151 -23.61 -0.45 5.72
CA HIS A 151 -22.84 -0.23 4.48
C HIS A 151 -22.58 1.26 4.26
N GLN A 152 -21.77 1.87 5.13
CA GLN A 152 -21.38 3.26 4.93
C GLN A 152 -20.22 3.34 3.94
N LYS A 153 -20.48 3.88 2.76
CA LYS A 153 -19.43 4.24 1.78
C LYS A 153 -18.52 5.36 2.31
N SER A 154 -18.99 6.14 3.29
CA SER A 154 -18.23 7.22 3.94
C SER A 154 -17.89 6.85 5.38
N PHE A 155 -16.77 7.38 5.88
CA PHE A 155 -16.35 7.22 7.28
C PHE A 155 -16.97 8.27 8.21
N LYS A 156 -18.20 8.71 7.94
CA LYS A 156 -18.88 9.80 8.67
C LYS A 156 -18.86 9.58 10.19
N ASN A 157 -19.19 8.37 10.64
CA ASN A 157 -19.25 8.06 12.08
C ASN A 157 -17.86 8.06 12.71
N ALA A 158 -16.84 7.51 12.03
CA ALA A 158 -15.48 7.52 12.50
C ALA A 158 -14.91 8.94 12.60
N VAL A 159 -15.14 9.78 11.57
CA VAL A 159 -14.71 11.18 11.57
C VAL A 159 -15.44 11.95 12.67
N LYS A 160 -16.76 11.79 12.81
CA LYS A 160 -17.54 12.40 13.91
C LYS A 160 -16.97 12.00 15.27
N TYR A 161 -16.68 10.71 15.46
CA TYR A 161 -16.10 10.22 16.72
C TYR A 161 -14.73 10.84 16.99
N PHE A 162 -13.87 10.92 15.97
CA PHE A 162 -12.54 11.52 16.05
C PHE A 162 -12.60 12.98 16.55
N TYR A 163 -13.56 13.77 16.06
CA TYR A 163 -13.71 15.16 16.49
C TYR A 163 -14.32 15.28 17.89
N LYS A 164 -15.30 14.45 18.23
CA LYS A 164 -15.98 14.50 19.54
C LYS A 164 -15.14 13.92 20.67
N ASN A 165 -14.38 12.86 20.39
CA ASN A 165 -13.67 12.05 21.39
C ASN A 165 -12.16 12.04 21.09
N ARG A 166 -11.55 13.21 20.90
CA ARG A 166 -10.16 13.37 20.45
C ARG A 166 -9.16 12.54 21.29
N LYS A 167 -9.23 12.67 22.61
CA LYS A 167 -8.29 11.97 23.52
C LYS A 167 -8.42 10.44 23.38
N GLU A 168 -9.62 9.93 23.28
CA GLU A 168 -9.84 8.49 23.11
C GLU A 168 -9.43 8.01 21.72
N SER A 169 -9.71 8.79 20.69
CA SER A 169 -9.26 8.49 19.31
C SER A 169 -7.74 8.37 19.23
N ILE A 170 -7.00 9.27 19.86
CA ILE A 170 -5.53 9.20 19.90
C ILE A 170 -5.06 7.95 20.64
N LYS A 171 -5.68 7.55 21.75
CA LYS A 171 -5.34 6.28 22.44
C LYS A 171 -5.58 5.04 21.55
N ILE A 172 -6.68 5.03 20.79
CA ILE A 172 -6.93 3.94 19.83
C ILE A 172 -5.85 3.93 18.75
N ILE A 173 -5.47 5.09 18.22
CA ILE A 173 -4.42 5.25 17.21
C ILE A 173 -3.05 4.81 17.77
N GLU A 174 -2.76 5.08 19.04
CA GLU A 174 -1.58 4.57 19.73
C GLU A 174 -1.56 3.04 19.75
N GLN A 175 -2.65 2.39 20.15
CA GLN A 175 -2.76 0.92 20.15
C GLN A 175 -2.62 0.31 18.75
N ILE A 176 -3.22 0.94 17.73
CA ILE A 176 -3.03 0.56 16.32
C ILE A 176 -1.55 0.64 15.95
N THR A 177 -0.88 1.72 16.36
CA THR A 177 0.52 1.98 16.03
C THR A 177 1.43 0.94 16.68
N GLU A 178 1.24 0.63 17.97
CA GLU A 178 2.01 -0.38 18.69
C GLU A 178 1.87 -1.77 18.07
N ALA A 179 0.63 -2.19 17.78
CA ALA A 179 0.35 -3.46 17.09
C ALA A 179 0.96 -3.49 15.68
N SER A 180 0.90 -2.36 14.96
CA SER A 180 1.49 -2.25 13.61
C SER A 180 3.01 -2.31 13.64
N ILE A 181 3.68 -1.72 14.63
CA ILE A 181 5.15 -1.80 14.81
C ILE A 181 5.57 -3.25 14.94
N GLU A 182 4.96 -4.01 15.87
CA GLU A 182 5.28 -5.44 16.05
C GLU A 182 5.03 -6.24 14.76
N TYR A 183 3.91 -5.97 14.09
CA TYR A 183 3.57 -6.61 12.82
C TYR A 183 4.62 -6.34 11.73
N VAL A 184 5.05 -5.10 11.57
CA VAL A 184 6.04 -4.69 10.57
C VAL A 184 7.41 -5.31 10.87
N GLU A 185 7.86 -5.25 12.11
CA GLU A 185 9.12 -5.86 12.52
C GLU A 185 9.14 -7.37 12.22
N ASN A 186 8.04 -8.06 12.49
CA ASN A 186 7.91 -9.48 12.18
C ASN A 186 7.83 -9.74 10.66
N GLN A 187 7.19 -8.88 9.86
CA GLN A 187 7.27 -9.01 8.40
C GLN A 187 8.72 -8.91 7.90
N VAL A 188 9.49 -7.92 8.39
CA VAL A 188 10.92 -7.74 8.02
C VAL A 188 11.74 -8.95 8.45
N LYS A 189 11.60 -9.42 9.69
CA LYS A 189 12.30 -10.63 10.21
C LYS A 189 11.97 -11.89 9.39
N ASN A 190 10.81 -11.95 8.75
CA ASN A 190 10.40 -13.07 7.91
C ASN A 190 10.74 -12.89 6.43
N GLY A 191 11.38 -11.78 6.04
CA GLY A 191 12.09 -11.66 4.77
C GLY A 191 11.47 -10.74 3.72
N ILE A 192 10.53 -9.85 4.07
CA ILE A 192 10.17 -8.77 3.14
C ILE A 192 11.38 -7.88 2.87
N GLN A 193 11.46 -7.31 1.67
CA GLN A 193 12.61 -6.54 1.23
C GLN A 193 12.30 -5.05 1.03
N CYS A 194 11.03 -4.67 1.16
CA CYS A 194 10.54 -3.31 1.21
C CYS A 194 9.24 -3.30 2.01
N PHE A 195 8.99 -2.23 2.75
CA PHE A 195 7.74 -2.06 3.49
C PHE A 195 6.96 -0.85 2.97
N GLN A 196 5.65 -1.02 2.72
CA GLN A 196 4.76 0.09 2.35
C GLN A 196 3.67 0.33 3.39
N LEU A 197 3.54 1.59 3.84
CA LEU A 197 2.46 2.04 4.71
C LEU A 197 1.36 2.70 3.88
N PHE A 198 0.14 2.12 3.92
CA PHE A 198 -1.02 2.62 3.16
C PHE A 198 -1.90 3.54 4.01
N GLU A 199 -1.67 4.84 3.98
CA GLU A 199 -2.55 5.85 4.59
C GLU A 199 -3.56 6.37 3.55
N THR A 200 -4.39 5.45 3.05
CA THR A 200 -5.30 5.65 1.92
C THR A 200 -6.38 6.70 2.19
N TYR A 201 -6.73 6.93 3.43
CA TYR A 201 -7.77 7.87 3.85
C TYR A 201 -7.20 9.06 4.64
N CYS A 202 -5.96 9.44 4.36
CA CYS A 202 -5.31 10.62 4.92
C CYS A 202 -6.16 11.89 4.77
N GLY A 203 -6.75 12.10 3.59
CA GLY A 203 -7.63 13.22 3.29
C GLY A 203 -9.01 13.21 3.96
N SER A 204 -9.31 12.27 4.87
CA SER A 204 -10.56 12.27 5.64
C SER A 204 -10.62 13.34 6.73
N ILE A 205 -9.48 13.95 7.04
CA ILE A 205 -9.33 15.10 7.95
C ILE A 205 -8.43 16.14 7.26
N PRO A 206 -8.45 17.43 7.69
CA PRO A 206 -7.57 18.46 7.15
C PRO A 206 -6.10 18.09 7.22
N TYR A 207 -5.30 18.48 6.21
CA TYR A 207 -3.90 18.07 6.09
C TYR A 207 -3.02 18.54 7.26
N ASP A 208 -3.27 19.73 7.80
CA ASP A 208 -2.60 20.29 8.96
C ASP A 208 -2.87 19.47 10.22
N LEU A 209 -4.13 19.11 10.43
CA LEU A 209 -4.56 18.26 11.54
C LEU A 209 -3.96 16.84 11.44
N TYR A 210 -3.89 16.28 10.22
CA TYR A 210 -3.20 15.04 9.97
C TYR A 210 -1.70 15.16 10.31
N THR A 211 -1.07 16.21 9.83
CA THR A 211 0.37 16.47 10.05
C THR A 211 0.71 16.55 11.54
N GLU A 212 -0.12 17.29 12.28
CA GLU A 212 0.12 17.50 13.72
C GLU A 212 -0.15 16.24 14.55
N LEU A 213 -1.29 15.57 14.31
CA LEU A 213 -1.79 14.54 15.22
C LEU A 213 -1.52 13.11 14.78
N ILE A 214 -1.41 12.83 13.47
CA ILE A 214 -1.37 11.48 12.94
C ILE A 214 -0.04 11.12 12.30
N LEU A 215 0.56 12.05 11.57
CA LEU A 215 1.85 11.80 10.91
C LEU A 215 2.95 11.26 11.85
N PRO A 216 3.06 11.72 13.11
CA PRO A 216 4.03 11.15 14.06
C PRO A 216 3.83 9.64 14.32
N PHE A 217 2.59 9.14 14.29
CA PHE A 217 2.31 7.71 14.43
C PHE A 217 2.70 6.94 13.16
N SER A 218 2.38 7.48 11.99
CA SER A 218 2.83 6.91 10.70
C SER A 218 4.36 6.83 10.64
N GLN A 219 5.07 7.87 11.10
CA GLN A 219 6.54 7.91 11.19
C GLN A 219 7.08 6.83 12.12
N LYS A 220 6.46 6.59 13.29
CA LYS A 220 6.89 5.51 14.21
C LYS A 220 6.83 4.14 13.53
N ILE A 221 5.75 3.84 12.80
CA ILE A 221 5.59 2.58 12.06
C ILE A 221 6.65 2.45 10.96
N LEU A 222 6.84 3.48 10.13
CA LEU A 222 7.85 3.47 9.07
C LEU A 222 9.27 3.30 9.64
N ASN A 223 9.57 3.99 10.74
CA ASN A 223 10.87 3.91 11.39
C ASN A 223 11.15 2.53 12.00
N SER A 224 10.14 1.73 12.35
CA SER A 224 10.37 0.36 12.83
C SER A 224 10.96 -0.54 11.73
N ALA A 225 10.51 -0.38 10.47
CA ALA A 225 11.11 -1.05 9.33
C ALA A 225 12.52 -0.51 9.01
N LYS A 226 12.70 0.83 9.01
CA LYS A 226 14.01 1.47 8.75
C LYS A 226 15.10 1.03 9.74
N LYS A 227 14.77 0.89 11.02
CA LYS A 227 15.69 0.38 12.06
C LYS A 227 16.20 -1.03 11.77
N LEU A 228 15.47 -1.81 11.00
CA LEU A 228 15.83 -3.15 10.53
C LEU A 228 16.43 -3.15 9.11
N ASN A 229 16.87 -1.99 8.61
CA ASN A 229 17.42 -1.78 7.27
C ASN A 229 16.47 -2.21 6.14
N CYS A 230 15.16 -2.10 6.35
CA CYS A 230 14.15 -2.36 5.32
C CYS A 230 13.69 -1.02 4.72
N PRO A 231 13.90 -0.77 3.41
CA PRO A 231 13.44 0.44 2.75
C PRO A 231 11.93 0.63 2.87
N THR A 232 11.49 1.87 2.98
CA THR A 232 10.10 2.22 3.27
C THR A 232 9.47 3.08 2.20
N ILE A 233 8.20 2.79 1.90
CA ILE A 233 7.36 3.60 1.02
C ILE A 233 6.13 4.06 1.83
N PHE A 234 5.88 5.36 1.85
CA PHE A 234 4.70 5.93 2.51
C PHE A 234 3.68 6.38 1.47
N PHE A 235 2.42 5.97 1.61
CA PHE A 235 1.33 6.38 0.72
C PHE A 235 0.25 7.20 1.46
N PRO A 236 0.46 8.51 1.69
CA PRO A 236 -0.55 9.41 2.24
C PRO A 236 -1.43 9.95 1.12
N LYS A 237 -2.49 9.24 0.77
CA LYS A 237 -3.41 9.64 -0.31
C LYS A 237 -4.19 10.90 0.07
N ASP A 238 -4.41 11.79 -0.90
CA ASP A 238 -5.10 13.09 -0.71
C ASP A 238 -4.33 14.05 0.23
N TYR A 239 -2.98 13.95 0.27
CA TYR A 239 -2.09 14.74 1.14
C TYR A 239 -1.16 15.68 0.36
N SER A 240 -1.57 16.15 -0.81
CA SER A 240 -0.70 16.89 -1.74
C SER A 240 -0.01 18.11 -1.10
N LEU A 241 -0.74 18.93 -0.33
CA LEU A 241 -0.15 20.08 0.37
C LEU A 241 0.77 19.68 1.53
N GLY A 242 0.56 18.51 2.10
CA GLY A 242 1.38 17.96 3.19
C GLY A 242 2.68 17.33 2.73
N LEU A 243 2.89 17.13 1.42
CA LEU A 243 4.12 16.54 0.88
C LEU A 243 5.37 17.33 1.29
N LYS A 244 5.27 18.65 1.51
CA LYS A 244 6.36 19.49 2.03
C LYS A 244 6.86 19.09 3.42
N ASN A 245 6.09 18.31 4.16
CA ASN A 245 6.47 17.81 5.48
C ASN A 245 7.16 16.43 5.41
N ILE A 246 7.21 15.82 4.21
CA ILE A 246 7.81 14.49 4.02
C ILE A 246 9.31 14.64 3.73
N ASN A 247 10.11 14.03 4.58
CA ASN A 247 11.57 14.00 4.51
C ASN A 247 12.11 12.62 4.88
N ASN A 248 13.42 12.43 4.77
CA ASN A 248 14.10 11.16 5.04
C ASN A 248 13.94 10.63 6.47
N SER A 249 13.56 11.47 7.45
CA SER A 249 13.27 10.97 8.80
C SER A 249 11.93 10.21 8.86
N ILE A 250 11.07 10.36 7.85
CA ILE A 250 9.76 9.73 7.77
C ILE A 250 9.82 8.46 6.91
N CYS A 251 10.25 8.58 5.65
CA CYS A 251 10.29 7.46 4.71
C CYS A 251 11.40 7.62 3.67
N ASP A 252 11.74 6.54 2.97
CA ASP A 252 12.72 6.57 1.89
C ASP A 252 12.05 6.95 0.56
N PHE A 253 10.80 6.54 0.35
CA PHE A 253 9.98 6.92 -0.80
C PHE A 253 8.59 7.35 -0.34
N VAL A 254 8.02 8.36 -1.03
CA VAL A 254 6.61 8.73 -0.87
C VAL A 254 5.83 8.39 -2.13
N SER A 255 4.73 7.67 -1.97
CA SER A 255 3.81 7.36 -3.06
C SER A 255 2.78 8.48 -3.19
N VAL A 256 2.64 9.01 -4.40
CA VAL A 256 1.84 10.19 -4.73
C VAL A 256 0.60 9.76 -5.50
N ASP A 257 -0.55 10.33 -5.20
CA ASP A 257 -1.77 10.15 -5.97
C ASP A 257 -1.85 11.10 -7.19
N TRP A 258 -2.90 10.97 -7.99
CA TRP A 258 -3.07 11.74 -9.24
C TRP A 258 -3.54 13.19 -9.05
N HIS A 259 -3.77 13.68 -7.81
CA HIS A 259 -4.24 15.05 -7.57
C HIS A 259 -3.14 16.11 -7.69
N ILE A 260 -1.90 15.68 -7.84
CA ILE A 260 -0.74 16.52 -8.10
C ILE A 260 0.14 15.88 -9.18
N SER A 261 0.74 16.67 -10.06
CA SER A 261 1.69 16.13 -11.04
C SER A 261 3.02 15.71 -10.39
N LEU A 262 3.71 14.73 -10.98
CA LEU A 262 5.03 14.30 -10.46
C LEU A 262 6.04 15.44 -10.39
N PRO A 263 6.15 16.35 -11.40
CA PRO A 263 7.04 17.51 -11.30
C PRO A 263 6.70 18.45 -10.13
N GLU A 264 5.42 18.68 -9.86
CA GLU A 264 5.02 19.53 -8.72
C GLU A 264 5.24 18.80 -7.38
N ALA A 265 4.95 17.50 -7.31
CA ALA A 265 5.26 16.71 -6.13
C ALA A 265 6.76 16.73 -5.81
N ARG A 266 7.63 16.65 -6.84
CA ARG A 266 9.10 16.71 -6.67
C ARG A 266 9.58 18.03 -6.07
N LYS A 267 8.91 19.14 -6.38
CA LYS A 267 9.26 20.46 -5.80
C LYS A 267 8.91 20.56 -4.31
N LEU A 268 7.92 19.80 -3.85
CA LEU A 268 7.44 19.83 -2.46
C LEU A 268 8.20 18.86 -1.56
N VAL A 269 8.50 17.66 -2.07
CA VAL A 269 9.12 16.59 -1.28
C VAL A 269 10.63 16.84 -1.16
N ASP A 270 11.20 16.56 0.01
CA ASP A 270 12.65 16.61 0.23
C ASP A 270 13.41 15.79 -0.85
N ASN A 271 14.52 16.35 -1.35
CA ASN A 271 15.28 15.74 -2.46
C ASN A 271 15.87 14.38 -2.12
N GLY A 272 16.09 14.08 -0.85
CA GLY A 272 16.56 12.77 -0.40
C GLY A 272 15.47 11.69 -0.41
N VAL A 273 14.18 12.06 -0.53
CA VAL A 273 13.06 11.11 -0.60
C VAL A 273 12.71 10.82 -2.05
N GLY A 274 12.68 9.54 -2.43
CA GLY A 274 12.23 9.11 -3.75
C GLY A 274 10.72 9.26 -3.93
N LEU A 275 10.27 9.26 -5.19
CA LEU A 275 8.84 9.31 -5.52
C LEU A 275 8.34 7.96 -6.05
N GLN A 276 7.12 7.59 -5.72
CA GLN A 276 6.38 6.51 -6.34
C GLN A 276 5.04 7.05 -6.89
N GLY A 277 4.62 6.55 -8.03
CA GLY A 277 3.30 6.89 -8.60
C GLY A 277 3.45 7.47 -10.01
N ASN A 278 2.44 8.19 -10.52
CA ASN A 278 1.15 8.52 -9.89
C ASN A 278 0.01 8.43 -10.92
N MET A 279 0.13 7.53 -11.88
CA MET A 279 -0.86 7.41 -12.95
C MET A 279 -2.25 7.15 -12.38
N ASP A 280 -3.26 7.89 -12.85
CA ASP A 280 -4.65 7.58 -12.55
C ASP A 280 -5.02 6.21 -13.14
N PRO A 281 -5.47 5.23 -12.33
CA PRO A 281 -5.84 3.91 -12.85
C PRO A 281 -6.95 3.95 -13.91
N ARG A 282 -7.79 4.99 -13.93
CA ARG A 282 -8.86 5.17 -14.93
C ARG A 282 -8.34 5.48 -16.33
N ILE A 283 -7.06 5.84 -16.48
CA ILE A 283 -6.40 6.00 -17.80
C ILE A 283 -6.45 4.68 -18.59
N PHE A 284 -6.50 3.53 -17.94
CA PHE A 284 -6.66 2.23 -18.61
C PHE A 284 -8.00 2.00 -19.28
N TYR A 285 -9.01 2.85 -19.07
CA TYR A 285 -10.24 2.83 -19.84
C TYR A 285 -10.08 3.39 -21.24
N TYR A 286 -9.04 4.21 -21.49
CA TYR A 286 -8.73 4.71 -22.84
C TYR A 286 -8.14 3.62 -23.74
N GLU A 287 -8.12 3.91 -25.04
CA GLU A 287 -7.37 3.12 -26.01
C GLU A 287 -5.86 3.27 -25.79
N PHE A 288 -5.09 2.22 -26.16
CA PHE A 288 -3.67 2.15 -25.81
C PHE A 288 -2.84 3.31 -26.37
N ASP A 289 -3.21 3.87 -27.52
CA ASP A 289 -2.53 5.05 -28.09
C ASP A 289 -2.64 6.28 -27.18
N THR A 290 -3.76 6.47 -26.50
CA THR A 290 -3.94 7.53 -25.50
C THR A 290 -3.12 7.25 -24.25
N ILE A 291 -3.10 5.99 -23.80
CA ILE A 291 -2.22 5.57 -22.69
C ILE A 291 -0.75 5.85 -23.03
N LYS A 292 -0.32 5.51 -24.25
CA LYS A 292 1.04 5.75 -24.74
C LYS A 292 1.39 7.24 -24.79
N LYS A 293 0.45 8.12 -25.17
CA LYS A 293 0.66 9.58 -25.12
C LYS A 293 0.94 10.05 -23.67
N TYR A 294 0.16 9.56 -22.71
CA TYR A 294 0.40 9.85 -21.29
C TYR A 294 1.78 9.32 -20.85
N LEU A 295 2.14 8.09 -21.20
CA LEU A 295 3.44 7.52 -20.84
C LEU A 295 4.61 8.33 -21.43
N ASN A 296 4.47 8.77 -22.69
CA ASN A 296 5.47 9.66 -23.33
C ASN A 296 5.65 10.98 -22.58
N SER A 297 4.59 11.55 -22.00
CA SER A 297 4.70 12.80 -21.23
C SER A 297 5.53 12.67 -19.95
N LEU A 298 5.78 11.44 -19.50
CA LEU A 298 6.62 11.17 -18.32
C LEU A 298 8.12 11.08 -18.65
N ASN A 299 8.51 11.06 -19.93
CA ASN A 299 9.90 10.88 -20.33
C ASN A 299 10.84 11.94 -19.73
N GLU A 300 10.44 13.20 -19.78
CA GLU A 300 11.24 14.28 -19.21
C GLU A 300 11.39 14.15 -17.69
N PHE A 301 10.32 13.80 -16.99
CA PHE A 301 10.38 13.56 -15.56
C PHE A 301 11.27 12.35 -15.24
N GLY A 302 11.06 11.25 -15.97
CA GLY A 302 11.81 10.02 -15.78
C GLY A 302 13.30 10.16 -16.05
N SER A 303 13.72 10.96 -17.04
CA SER A 303 15.13 11.21 -17.33
C SER A 303 15.85 12.01 -16.24
N LYS A 304 15.13 12.92 -15.55
CA LYS A 304 15.68 13.80 -14.50
C LYS A 304 15.61 13.20 -13.09
N ASN A 305 14.82 12.13 -12.88
CA ASN A 305 14.53 11.57 -11.55
C ASN A 305 14.81 10.07 -11.51
N SER A 306 16.04 9.70 -11.20
CA SER A 306 16.45 8.29 -11.06
C SER A 306 15.80 7.59 -9.85
N ASN A 307 15.46 8.34 -8.79
CA ASN A 307 14.79 7.87 -7.60
C ASN A 307 13.25 7.87 -7.73
N TRP A 308 12.75 7.37 -8.85
CA TRP A 308 11.32 7.27 -9.13
C TRP A 308 10.91 5.84 -9.48
N ILE A 309 9.85 5.35 -8.83
CA ILE A 309 9.16 4.07 -9.05
C ILE A 309 7.86 4.35 -9.80
N PHE A 310 7.67 3.75 -10.97
CA PHE A 310 6.40 3.86 -11.68
C PHE A 310 5.33 3.03 -10.96
N ASN A 311 4.25 3.68 -10.61
CA ASN A 311 3.05 3.07 -10.01
C ASN A 311 1.82 3.91 -10.36
N LEU A 312 0.65 3.48 -9.89
CA LEU A 312 -0.58 4.24 -9.96
C LEU A 312 -0.73 5.17 -8.75
N GLY A 313 -1.58 6.17 -8.87
CA GLY A 313 -1.98 7.01 -7.74
C GLY A 313 -2.96 6.35 -6.77
N HIS A 314 -3.43 5.14 -7.06
CA HIS A 314 -4.18 4.23 -6.19
C HIS A 314 -4.18 2.81 -6.80
N GLY A 315 -4.84 1.85 -6.16
CA GLY A 315 -4.95 0.49 -6.70
C GLY A 315 -5.88 0.39 -7.91
N PHE A 316 -5.67 -0.64 -8.72
CA PHE A 316 -6.54 -0.94 -9.86
C PHE A 316 -8.01 -1.02 -9.50
N LEU A 317 -8.87 -0.60 -10.44
CA LEU A 317 -10.29 -0.92 -10.46
C LEU A 317 -10.48 -2.34 -11.01
N PRO A 318 -11.52 -3.08 -10.56
CA PRO A 318 -11.62 -4.51 -10.86
C PRO A 318 -11.85 -4.88 -12.32
N ASP A 319 -12.37 -3.95 -13.10
CA ASP A 319 -12.80 -4.08 -14.49
C ASP A 319 -11.76 -3.59 -15.52
N ILE A 320 -10.57 -3.16 -15.04
CA ILE A 320 -9.48 -2.75 -15.94
C ILE A 320 -8.95 -3.95 -16.72
N ASP A 321 -8.74 -3.74 -18.03
CA ASP A 321 -8.17 -4.74 -18.92
C ASP A 321 -6.69 -4.98 -18.63
N HIS A 322 -6.37 -6.21 -18.20
CA HIS A 322 -5.02 -6.65 -17.87
C HIS A 322 -4.07 -6.61 -19.09
N LEU A 323 -4.58 -6.75 -20.31
CA LEU A 323 -3.73 -6.68 -21.51
C LEU A 323 -3.21 -5.26 -21.74
N LYS A 324 -4.01 -4.24 -21.45
CA LYS A 324 -3.56 -2.83 -21.50
C LYS A 324 -2.51 -2.58 -20.42
N VAL A 325 -2.68 -3.17 -19.22
CA VAL A 325 -1.68 -3.10 -18.13
C VAL A 325 -0.38 -3.77 -18.57
N LYS A 326 -0.44 -4.99 -19.10
CA LYS A 326 0.75 -5.71 -19.61
C LYS A 326 1.49 -4.93 -20.69
N LYS A 327 0.76 -4.37 -21.66
CA LYS A 327 1.34 -3.50 -22.70
C LYS A 327 2.04 -2.27 -22.10
N THR A 328 1.46 -1.69 -21.06
CA THR A 328 2.06 -0.55 -20.33
C THR A 328 3.37 -0.94 -19.66
N VAL A 329 3.42 -2.08 -18.96
CA VAL A 329 4.67 -2.60 -18.37
C VAL A 329 5.73 -2.84 -19.46
N GLN A 330 5.35 -3.47 -20.56
CA GLN A 330 6.25 -3.71 -21.69
C GLN A 330 6.78 -2.41 -22.30
N TRP A 331 5.93 -1.39 -22.41
CA TRP A 331 6.35 -0.07 -22.89
C TRP A 331 7.37 0.56 -21.93
N ILE A 332 7.09 0.57 -20.63
CA ILE A 332 8.00 1.13 -19.60
C ILE A 332 9.37 0.44 -19.66
N LYS A 333 9.39 -0.87 -19.81
CA LYS A 333 10.63 -1.67 -19.87
C LYS A 333 11.44 -1.45 -21.15
N LYS A 334 10.78 -1.16 -22.28
CA LYS A 334 11.42 -0.99 -23.59
C LYS A 334 11.75 0.47 -23.92
N ASN A 335 11.13 1.42 -23.23
CA ASN A 335 11.31 2.83 -23.50
C ASN A 335 12.74 3.28 -23.14
N ASN A 336 13.30 4.17 -23.98
CA ASN A 336 14.53 4.84 -23.65
C ASN A 336 14.24 6.05 -22.75
N TRP A 337 14.58 5.93 -21.47
CA TRP A 337 14.34 6.99 -20.48
C TRP A 337 15.44 8.04 -20.43
N ASN A 338 16.52 7.91 -21.20
CA ASN A 338 17.66 8.84 -21.24
C ASN A 338 18.22 9.16 -19.83
N ARG A 339 18.37 8.14 -19.02
CA ARG A 339 18.94 8.23 -17.66
C ARG A 339 20.45 7.98 -17.64
#